data_f961b60fca236a029a5075f9f29f7482
#
_entry.id   f961b60fca236a029a5075f9f29f7482
#
_cell.length_a   1.000
_cell.length_b   1.000
_cell.length_c   1.000
_cell.angle_alpha   90.00
_cell.angle_beta   90.00
_cell.angle_gamma   90.00
#
_symmetry.space_group_name_H-M   'P 1'
#
loop_
_entity.id
_entity.type
_entity.pdbx_description
1 polymer ?
#
loop_
_entity_poly.entity_id
_entity_poly.type
_entity_poly.pdbx_seq_one_letter_code
_entity_poly.pdbx_strand_id
1 'polypeptide(L)'
;MAFDAKPTAIRENASALELEVKRLALLAARYRAVRQQSLSLCEPLETEDFGVQPMADASPPKWHLAHTSWFFETFLLIDLQPDYQEFHPAYAELFNSYYNGVGQPFPRLRRGTLSRPTLSEVLNYRRVVDDATETLLEQVQKNPQSIHLSRLNTVLE
;
A
#
# COMPACT_ATOMS: atom_id res chain seq x y z
N MET A 1 34.69 39.58 10.19
CA MET A 1 33.24 39.62 10.57
C MET A 1 32.59 38.37 10.06
N ALA A 2 32.38 37.38 10.93
CA ALA A 2 31.66 36.15 10.57
C ALA A 2 30.18 36.39 10.86
N PHE A 3 29.33 36.22 9.83
CA PHE A 3 27.87 36.28 9.95
C PHE A 3 27.38 34.97 10.59
N ASP A 4 26.96 35.07 11.83
CA ASP A 4 26.31 33.99 12.59
C ASP A 4 24.80 34.04 12.32
N ALA A 5 24.41 33.42 11.22
CA ALA A 5 23.00 33.33 10.83
C ALA A 5 22.57 31.89 10.79
N LYS A 6 22.29 31.24 11.96
CA LYS A 6 21.77 29.85 11.90
C LYS A 6 21.10 29.19 13.13
N PRO A 7 20.60 29.83 14.17
CA PRO A 7 19.80 29.11 15.18
C PRO A 7 18.32 28.92 14.78
N THR A 8 17.72 29.87 14.04
CA THR A 8 16.30 29.88 13.74
C THR A 8 15.91 28.84 12.68
N ALA A 9 16.64 28.77 11.57
CA ALA A 9 16.39 27.81 10.50
C ALA A 9 16.55 26.33 10.94
N ILE A 10 17.48 26.07 11.85
CA ILE A 10 17.67 24.70 12.39
C ILE A 10 16.50 24.30 13.29
N ARG A 11 15.95 25.22 14.08
CA ARG A 11 14.77 24.95 14.94
C ARG A 11 13.50 24.79 14.12
N GLU A 12 13.30 25.56 13.07
CA GLU A 12 12.17 25.47 12.16
C GLU A 12 12.19 24.12 11.41
N ASN A 13 13.34 23.68 10.90
CA ASN A 13 13.50 22.39 10.25
C ASN A 13 13.28 21.21 11.21
N ALA A 14 13.72 21.30 12.45
CA ALA A 14 13.48 20.27 13.46
C ALA A 14 11.99 20.16 13.81
N SER A 15 11.29 21.28 13.94
CA SER A 15 9.83 21.30 14.19
C SER A 15 9.03 20.75 13.02
N ALA A 16 9.42 21.06 11.79
CA ALA A 16 8.77 20.50 10.59
C ALA A 16 8.96 18.99 10.50
N LEU A 17 10.17 18.48 10.76
CA LEU A 17 10.46 17.05 10.76
C LEU A 17 9.67 16.30 11.84
N GLU A 18 9.56 16.85 13.05
CA GLU A 18 8.74 16.27 14.12
C GLU A 18 7.27 16.16 13.71
N LEU A 19 6.74 17.16 13.01
CA LEU A 19 5.35 17.15 12.52
C LEU A 19 5.15 16.04 11.49
N GLU A 20 6.06 15.90 10.53
CA GLU A 20 6.01 14.85 9.51
C GLU A 20 6.11 13.44 10.13
N VAL A 21 6.95 13.25 11.14
CA VAL A 21 7.05 11.97 11.86
C VAL A 21 5.75 11.64 12.61
N LYS A 22 5.13 12.63 13.26
CA LYS A 22 3.82 12.44 13.91
C LYS A 22 2.74 12.08 12.90
N ARG A 23 2.73 12.77 11.75
CA ARG A 23 1.82 12.47 10.64
C ARG A 23 2.00 11.03 10.14
N LEU A 24 3.23 10.60 9.90
CA LEU A 24 3.53 9.22 9.50
C LEU A 24 3.01 8.20 10.51
N ALA A 25 3.18 8.45 11.80
CA ALA A 25 2.68 7.55 12.85
C ALA A 25 1.15 7.41 12.80
N LEU A 26 0.41 8.51 12.56
CA LEU A 26 -1.03 8.49 12.41
C LEU A 26 -1.47 7.75 11.13
N LEU A 27 -0.79 7.99 10.01
CA LEU A 27 -1.07 7.32 8.74
C LEU A 27 -0.77 5.82 8.81
N ALA A 28 0.32 5.42 9.47
CA ALA A 28 0.64 4.02 9.73
C ALA A 28 -0.45 3.33 10.57
N ALA A 29 -0.94 3.98 11.62
CA ALA A 29 -2.05 3.46 12.43
C ALA A 29 -3.34 3.32 11.59
N ARG A 30 -3.65 4.31 10.75
CA ARG A 30 -4.78 4.25 9.82
C ARG A 30 -4.63 3.14 8.78
N TYR A 31 -3.45 2.98 8.20
CA TYR A 31 -3.14 1.88 7.29
C TYR A 31 -3.51 0.53 7.92
N ARG A 32 -2.97 0.24 9.12
CA ARG A 32 -3.27 -1.01 9.86
C ARG A 32 -4.76 -1.19 10.09
N ALA A 33 -5.44 -0.15 10.55
CA ALA A 33 -6.88 -0.20 10.81
C ALA A 33 -7.70 -0.51 9.56
N VAL A 34 -7.41 0.13 8.43
CA VAL A 34 -8.10 -0.10 7.14
C VAL A 34 -7.80 -1.49 6.60
N ARG A 35 -6.53 -1.96 6.73
CA ARG A 35 -6.15 -3.31 6.32
C ARG A 35 -6.90 -4.37 7.14
N GLN A 36 -6.99 -4.19 8.45
CA GLN A 36 -7.75 -5.08 9.33
C GLN A 36 -9.25 -5.03 9.02
N GLN A 37 -9.82 -3.84 8.87
CA GLN A 37 -11.24 -3.67 8.54
C GLN A 37 -11.61 -4.38 7.25
N SER A 38 -10.73 -4.37 6.24
CA SER A 38 -10.96 -5.07 4.98
C SER A 38 -11.13 -6.58 5.17
N LEU A 39 -10.38 -7.19 6.12
CA LEU A 39 -10.52 -8.61 6.46
C LEU A 39 -11.79 -8.85 7.28
N SER A 40 -12.09 -7.99 8.26
CA SER A 40 -13.30 -8.12 9.08
C SER A 40 -14.59 -8.05 8.25
N LEU A 41 -14.63 -7.23 7.20
CA LEU A 41 -15.74 -7.20 6.25
C LEU A 41 -15.93 -8.51 5.48
N CYS A 42 -14.88 -9.31 5.39
CA CYS A 42 -14.90 -10.61 4.70
C CYS A 42 -15.15 -11.79 5.65
N GLU A 43 -15.17 -11.59 6.97
CA GLU A 43 -15.37 -12.67 7.96
C GLU A 43 -16.65 -13.52 7.73
N PRO A 44 -17.80 -12.95 7.27
CA PRO A 44 -19.01 -13.74 7.02
C PRO A 44 -18.96 -14.56 5.73
N LEU A 45 -17.92 -14.42 4.89
CA LEU A 45 -17.85 -15.04 3.58
C LEU A 45 -17.20 -16.42 3.64
N GLU A 46 -17.79 -17.38 2.94
CA GLU A 46 -17.16 -18.66 2.64
C GLU A 46 -16.20 -18.51 1.45
N THR A 47 -15.31 -19.48 1.26
CA THR A 47 -14.26 -19.41 0.21
C THR A 47 -14.82 -19.18 -1.19
N GLU A 48 -15.98 -19.77 -1.48
CA GLU A 48 -16.68 -19.68 -2.76
C GLU A 48 -17.17 -18.27 -3.05
N ASP A 49 -17.60 -17.52 -2.03
CA ASP A 49 -18.15 -16.17 -2.14
C ASP A 49 -17.11 -15.16 -2.62
N PHE A 50 -15.85 -15.40 -2.30
CA PHE A 50 -14.75 -14.48 -2.66
C PHE A 50 -14.54 -14.33 -4.17
N GLY A 51 -15.01 -15.28 -4.97
CA GLY A 51 -14.92 -15.24 -6.43
C GLY A 51 -16.13 -14.61 -7.11
N VAL A 52 -17.22 -14.36 -6.39
CA VAL A 52 -18.49 -13.95 -6.96
C VAL A 52 -18.45 -12.48 -7.40
N GLN A 53 -18.87 -12.24 -8.64
CA GLN A 53 -19.11 -10.91 -9.19
C GLN A 53 -20.62 -10.74 -9.42
N PRO A 54 -21.36 -10.11 -8.48
CA PRO A 54 -22.83 -10.09 -8.52
C PRO A 54 -23.39 -9.12 -9.57
N MET A 55 -22.58 -8.17 -10.04
CA MET A 55 -22.95 -7.20 -11.07
C MET A 55 -21.72 -6.72 -11.84
N ALA A 56 -21.92 -6.13 -13.00
CA ALA A 56 -20.86 -5.66 -13.90
C ALA A 56 -19.89 -4.66 -13.24
N ASP A 57 -20.41 -3.80 -12.37
CA ASP A 57 -19.65 -2.72 -11.75
C ASP A 57 -19.00 -3.09 -10.40
N ALA A 58 -19.36 -4.24 -9.80
CA ALA A 58 -18.76 -4.74 -8.57
C ALA A 58 -17.68 -5.78 -8.89
N SER A 59 -16.49 -5.61 -8.32
CA SER A 59 -15.46 -6.65 -8.40
C SER A 59 -15.62 -7.65 -7.26
N PRO A 60 -15.16 -8.92 -7.43
CA PRO A 60 -15.19 -9.91 -6.35
C PRO A 60 -14.39 -9.46 -5.12
N PRO A 61 -14.76 -9.88 -3.90
CA PRO A 61 -13.97 -9.61 -2.67
C PRO A 61 -12.49 -10.00 -2.79
N LYS A 62 -12.21 -11.18 -3.38
CA LYS A 62 -10.83 -11.64 -3.66
C LYS A 62 -10.05 -10.62 -4.51
N TRP A 63 -10.67 -10.07 -5.53
CA TRP A 63 -10.04 -9.06 -6.38
C TRP A 63 -9.72 -7.78 -5.60
N HIS A 64 -10.63 -7.30 -4.75
CA HIS A 64 -10.41 -6.11 -3.94
C HIS A 64 -9.26 -6.28 -2.94
N LEU A 65 -9.19 -7.43 -2.26
CA LEU A 65 -8.10 -7.74 -1.34
C LEU A 65 -6.74 -7.75 -2.05
N ALA A 66 -6.69 -8.33 -3.25
CA ALA A 66 -5.47 -8.35 -4.06
C ALA A 66 -5.13 -6.97 -4.64
N HIS A 67 -6.11 -6.22 -5.16
CA HIS A 67 -5.90 -4.88 -5.72
C HIS A 67 -5.32 -3.90 -4.70
N THR A 68 -5.84 -3.89 -3.48
CA THR A 68 -5.29 -3.01 -2.42
C THR A 68 -3.88 -3.40 -1.99
N SER A 69 -3.50 -4.68 -2.11
CA SER A 69 -2.11 -5.12 -1.89
C SER A 69 -1.22 -4.72 -3.05
N TRP A 70 -1.67 -4.93 -4.28
CA TRP A 70 -0.99 -4.48 -5.49
C TRP A 70 -0.73 -2.97 -5.50
N PHE A 71 -1.67 -2.17 -5.01
CA PHE A 71 -1.49 -0.73 -4.92
C PHE A 71 -0.29 -0.36 -4.03
N PHE A 72 -0.21 -0.90 -2.83
CA PHE A 72 0.91 -0.62 -1.92
C PHE A 72 2.22 -1.24 -2.41
N GLU A 73 2.19 -2.43 -3.00
CA GLU A 73 3.37 -3.02 -3.62
C GLU A 73 3.93 -2.11 -4.72
N THR A 74 3.08 -1.68 -5.66
CA THR A 74 3.49 -0.92 -6.84
C THR A 74 3.93 0.50 -6.49
N PHE A 75 3.13 1.24 -5.69
CA PHE A 75 3.33 2.67 -5.47
C PHE A 75 4.12 3.00 -4.20
N LEU A 76 4.43 2.00 -3.40
CA LEU A 76 5.18 2.17 -2.17
C LEU A 76 6.44 1.30 -2.14
N LEU A 77 6.29 -0.02 -2.21
CA LEU A 77 7.43 -0.93 -1.99
C LEU A 77 8.40 -0.91 -3.18
N ILE A 78 7.93 -1.08 -4.40
CA ILE A 78 8.76 -1.04 -5.61
C ILE A 78 9.40 0.34 -5.80
N ASP A 79 8.64 1.42 -5.49
CA ASP A 79 9.11 2.80 -5.63
C ASP A 79 10.20 3.17 -4.60
N LEU A 80 10.08 2.69 -3.37
CA LEU A 80 10.94 3.10 -2.24
C LEU A 80 12.00 2.09 -1.81
N GLN A 81 11.92 0.85 -2.27
CA GLN A 81 12.85 -0.21 -1.92
C GLN A 81 13.47 -0.82 -3.19
N PRO A 82 14.65 -0.34 -3.63
CA PRO A 82 15.28 -0.79 -4.89
C PRO A 82 15.55 -2.31 -4.97
N ASP A 83 15.71 -2.96 -3.82
CA ASP A 83 15.94 -4.41 -3.74
C ASP A 83 14.66 -5.23 -3.55
N TYR A 84 13.48 -4.56 -3.50
CA TYR A 84 12.21 -5.25 -3.37
C TYR A 84 11.90 -6.05 -4.63
N GLN A 85 11.56 -7.32 -4.46
CA GLN A 85 11.14 -8.18 -5.55
C GLN A 85 9.62 -8.26 -5.56
N GLU A 86 8.99 -7.93 -6.68
CA GLU A 86 7.55 -8.07 -6.84
C GLU A 86 7.09 -9.50 -6.53
N PHE A 87 5.97 -9.65 -5.86
CA PHE A 87 5.48 -10.94 -5.42
C PHE A 87 5.18 -11.89 -6.60
N HIS A 88 4.58 -11.36 -7.66
CA HIS A 88 4.26 -12.15 -8.85
C HIS A 88 4.06 -11.26 -10.09
N PRO A 89 4.77 -11.47 -11.21
CA PRO A 89 4.76 -10.57 -12.36
C PRO A 89 3.39 -10.40 -13.01
N ALA A 90 2.52 -11.41 -12.98
CA ALA A 90 1.17 -11.28 -13.53
C ALA A 90 0.24 -10.39 -12.70
N TYR A 91 0.59 -10.04 -11.45
CA TYR A 91 -0.30 -9.26 -10.59
C TYR A 91 -0.36 -7.79 -11.00
N ALA A 92 0.67 -7.29 -11.69
CA ALA A 92 0.67 -5.97 -12.30
C ALA A 92 -0.46 -5.78 -13.32
N GLU A 93 -0.82 -6.82 -14.08
CA GLU A 93 -1.96 -6.81 -15.00
C GLU A 93 -3.27 -7.17 -14.29
N LEU A 94 -3.29 -8.27 -13.53
CA LEU A 94 -4.52 -8.84 -12.97
C LEU A 94 -5.22 -7.90 -11.97
N PHE A 95 -4.46 -7.14 -11.21
CA PHE A 95 -4.97 -6.30 -10.12
C PHE A 95 -4.87 -4.80 -10.38
N ASN A 96 -4.37 -4.38 -11.55
CA ASN A 96 -4.50 -2.99 -11.98
C ASN A 96 -5.97 -2.66 -12.29
N SER A 97 -6.43 -1.48 -11.85
CA SER A 97 -7.81 -1.02 -12.05
C SER A 97 -7.93 -0.01 -13.21
N TYR A 98 -7.23 1.12 -13.08
CA TYR A 98 -7.29 2.24 -14.05
C TYR A 98 -5.96 3.02 -14.11
N TYR A 99 -4.89 2.47 -13.57
CA TYR A 99 -3.58 3.12 -13.56
C TYR A 99 -2.84 2.85 -14.88
N ASN A 100 -3.21 3.58 -15.93
CA ASN A 100 -2.67 3.39 -17.29
C ASN A 100 -1.14 3.60 -17.37
N GLY A 101 -0.56 4.34 -16.44
CA GLY A 101 0.90 4.53 -16.36
C GLY A 101 1.67 3.28 -15.91
N VAL A 102 0.99 2.29 -15.33
CA VAL A 102 1.60 1.03 -14.86
C VAL A 102 1.41 -0.10 -15.87
N GLY A 103 0.37 -0.03 -16.69
CA GLY A 103 0.04 -1.05 -17.69
C GLY A 103 -1.45 -1.10 -18.02
N GLN A 104 -1.83 -2.08 -18.84
CA GLN A 104 -3.24 -2.30 -19.18
C GLN A 104 -4.01 -2.83 -17.96
N PRO A 105 -5.13 -2.20 -17.55
CA PRO A 105 -5.95 -2.70 -16.46
C PRO A 105 -6.73 -3.94 -16.87
N PHE A 106 -6.85 -4.91 -15.95
CA PHE A 106 -7.70 -6.09 -16.19
C PHE A 106 -9.17 -5.68 -16.28
N PRO A 107 -9.90 -6.12 -17.34
CA PRO A 107 -11.27 -5.69 -17.59
C PRO A 107 -12.20 -5.99 -16.41
N ARG A 108 -12.91 -4.96 -15.89
CA ARG A 108 -13.78 -5.09 -14.72
C ARG A 108 -14.83 -6.19 -14.91
N LEU A 109 -15.46 -6.25 -16.08
CA LEU A 109 -16.49 -7.25 -16.42
C LEU A 109 -16.01 -8.70 -16.34
N ARG A 110 -14.69 -8.92 -16.37
CA ARG A 110 -14.08 -10.25 -16.35
C ARG A 110 -13.47 -10.64 -15.02
N ARG A 111 -13.51 -9.79 -14.01
CA ARG A 111 -12.85 -10.04 -12.72
C ARG A 111 -13.42 -11.26 -11.98
N GLY A 112 -14.72 -11.54 -12.16
CA GLY A 112 -15.36 -12.74 -11.63
C GLY A 112 -14.95 -14.04 -12.33
N THR A 113 -14.28 -13.99 -13.49
CA THR A 113 -13.77 -15.18 -14.18
C THR A 113 -12.39 -15.64 -13.72
N LEU A 114 -11.75 -14.86 -12.81
CA LEU A 114 -10.42 -15.17 -12.30
C LEU A 114 -10.48 -16.29 -11.26
N SER A 115 -10.25 -17.53 -11.69
CA SER A 115 -10.07 -18.67 -10.78
C SER A 115 -8.72 -18.63 -10.05
N ARG A 116 -7.71 -18.05 -10.68
CA ARG A 116 -6.36 -17.84 -10.11
C ARG A 116 -6.04 -16.35 -10.02
N PRO A 117 -5.30 -15.92 -8.98
CA PRO A 117 -4.89 -16.74 -7.81
C PRO A 117 -6.07 -17.22 -6.96
N THR A 118 -5.85 -18.28 -6.17
CA THR A 118 -6.78 -18.74 -5.14
C THR A 118 -6.93 -17.71 -4.01
N LEU A 119 -7.94 -17.86 -3.15
CA LEU A 119 -8.08 -17.01 -1.98
C LEU A 119 -6.84 -17.10 -1.06
N SER A 120 -6.32 -18.29 -0.81
CA SER A 120 -5.15 -18.47 0.05
C SER A 120 -3.89 -17.80 -0.52
N GLU A 121 -3.69 -17.83 -1.84
CA GLU A 121 -2.61 -17.11 -2.51
C GLU A 121 -2.76 -15.60 -2.38
N VAL A 122 -3.98 -15.06 -2.50
CA VAL A 122 -4.26 -13.64 -2.30
C VAL A 122 -4.04 -13.21 -0.84
N LEU A 123 -4.47 -14.00 0.13
CA LEU A 123 -4.23 -13.71 1.54
C LEU A 123 -2.74 -13.77 1.90
N ASN A 124 -1.99 -14.72 1.32
CA ASN A 124 -0.53 -14.75 1.47
C ASN A 124 0.13 -13.53 0.81
N TYR A 125 -0.28 -13.17 -0.39
CA TYR A 125 0.18 -11.94 -1.06
C TYR A 125 -0.02 -10.71 -0.18
N ARG A 126 -1.24 -10.57 0.36
CA ARG A 126 -1.59 -9.47 1.25
C ARG A 126 -0.67 -9.42 2.48
N ARG A 127 -0.43 -10.57 3.12
CA ARG A 127 0.45 -10.66 4.30
C ARG A 127 1.88 -10.24 3.95
N VAL A 128 2.44 -10.72 2.84
CA VAL A 128 3.81 -10.37 2.41
C VAL A 128 3.94 -8.86 2.17
N VAL A 129 2.96 -8.24 1.51
CA VAL A 129 2.95 -6.79 1.27
C VAL A 129 2.79 -6.01 2.59
N ASP A 130 1.94 -6.47 3.51
CA ASP A 130 1.77 -5.84 4.81
C ASP A 130 3.06 -5.91 5.65
N ASP A 131 3.72 -7.08 5.73
CA ASP A 131 4.98 -7.27 6.44
C ASP A 131 6.10 -6.37 5.88
N ALA A 132 6.20 -6.27 4.56
CA ALA A 132 7.18 -5.40 3.90
C ALA A 132 6.88 -3.91 4.15
N THR A 133 5.61 -3.52 4.10
CA THR A 133 5.17 -2.14 4.39
C THR A 133 5.48 -1.76 5.84
N GLU A 134 5.21 -2.63 6.80
CA GLU A 134 5.54 -2.39 8.21
C GLU A 134 7.05 -2.24 8.42
N THR A 135 7.85 -3.08 7.77
CA THR A 135 9.32 -2.97 7.80
C THR A 135 9.80 -1.61 7.28
N LEU A 136 9.23 -1.15 6.16
CA LEU A 136 9.54 0.17 5.59
C LEU A 136 9.13 1.31 6.54
N LEU A 137 7.94 1.24 7.12
CA LEU A 137 7.46 2.23 8.10
C LEU A 137 8.37 2.33 9.31
N GLU A 138 8.82 1.20 9.87
CA GLU A 138 9.78 1.19 10.97
C GLU A 138 11.13 1.78 10.61
N GLN A 139 11.64 1.49 9.41
CA GLN A 139 12.91 2.04 8.92
C GLN A 139 12.85 3.57 8.82
N VAL A 140 11.76 4.11 8.26
CA VAL A 140 11.58 5.55 8.12
C VAL A 140 11.35 6.23 9.47
N GLN A 141 10.64 5.60 10.40
CA GLN A 141 10.48 6.11 11.76
C GLN A 141 11.83 6.17 12.53
N LYS A 142 12.72 5.20 12.32
CA LYS A 142 14.06 5.18 12.90
C LYS A 142 15.01 6.19 12.25
N ASN A 143 14.80 6.51 10.96
CA ASN A 143 15.58 7.51 10.22
C ASN A 143 14.65 8.47 9.45
N PRO A 144 14.02 9.43 10.14
CA PRO A 144 13.03 10.32 9.55
C PRO A 144 13.59 11.35 8.58
N GLN A 145 14.91 11.50 8.48
CA GLN A 145 15.56 12.34 7.46
C GLN A 145 15.69 11.62 6.10
N SER A 146 15.19 10.38 5.99
CA SER A 146 15.19 9.67 4.72
C SER A 146 14.28 10.37 3.69
N ILE A 147 14.68 10.31 2.42
CA ILE A 147 13.92 10.85 1.29
C ILE A 147 12.51 10.21 1.18
N HIS A 148 12.29 9.09 1.84
CA HIS A 148 11.06 8.31 1.77
C HIS A 148 9.90 8.89 2.60
N LEU A 149 10.18 9.72 3.61
CA LEU A 149 9.16 10.23 4.54
C LEU A 149 8.04 10.98 3.82
N SER A 150 8.37 11.91 2.92
CA SER A 150 7.39 12.67 2.16
C SER A 150 6.56 11.78 1.23
N ARG A 151 7.20 10.81 0.56
CA ARG A 151 6.51 9.88 -0.34
C ARG A 151 5.57 8.95 0.41
N LEU A 152 5.98 8.42 1.55
CA LEU A 152 5.14 7.62 2.44
C LEU A 152 3.88 8.37 2.87
N ASN A 153 4.04 9.61 3.32
CA ASN A 153 2.92 10.45 3.70
C ASN A 153 1.93 10.64 2.54
N THR A 154 2.42 10.82 1.31
CA THR A 154 1.57 11.00 0.12
C THR A 154 0.80 9.73 -0.26
N VAL A 155 1.44 8.55 -0.18
CA VAL A 155 0.81 7.29 -0.62
C VAL A 155 -0.17 6.74 0.43
N LEU A 156 0.07 7.02 1.72
CA LEU A 156 -0.78 6.55 2.82
C LEU A 156 -2.00 7.45 3.10
N GLU A 157 -2.06 8.67 2.57
CA GLU A 157 -3.24 9.55 2.64
C GLU A 157 -4.45 9.01 1.87
#